data_fbd2df9e92559dbb3fbeada78003f2d0
#
_entry.id   fbd2df9e92559dbb3fbeada78003f2d0
#
_cell.length_a   1.000
_cell.length_b   1.000
_cell.length_c   1.000
_cell.angle_alpha   90.00
_cell.angle_beta   90.00
_cell.angle_gamma   90.00
#
_symmetry.space_group_name_H-M   'P 1'
#
loop_
_entity.id
_entity.type
_entity.pdbx_description
1 polymer ?
#
loop_
_entity_poly.entity_id
_entity_poly.type
_entity_poly.pdbx_seq_one_letter_code
_entity_poly.pdbx_strand_id
1 'polypeptide(L)'
;MLTPEARRDFILSHTRLQRPPHTPEIELHLADEITPIWRMTEEALAEIGLPPPFWAFAWAGGQALARYLLDHPEEVAGKRVLDFATGSGLVAIAALKAGAESVVAADIDVFSQTAVGLNAVANDVTIDFRIDN
;
A
#
# COMPACT_ATOMS: atom_id res chain seq x y z
N MET A 1 10.63 0.06 19.42
CA MET A 1 10.00 -0.30 18.11
C MET A 1 8.54 -0.65 18.34
N LEU A 2 7.67 -0.18 17.46
CA LEU A 2 6.25 -0.49 17.59
C LEU A 2 5.96 -1.95 17.27
N THR A 3 5.06 -2.57 18.05
CA THR A 3 4.57 -3.91 17.76
C THR A 3 3.70 -3.91 16.50
N PRO A 4 3.46 -5.08 15.87
CA PRO A 4 2.52 -5.17 14.76
C PRO A 4 1.13 -4.61 15.10
N GLU A 5 0.64 -4.89 16.30
CA GLU A 5 -0.65 -4.39 16.78
C GLU A 5 -0.66 -2.87 16.91
N ALA A 6 0.40 -2.29 17.44
CA ALA A 6 0.53 -0.84 17.58
C ALA A 6 0.60 -0.14 16.22
N ARG A 7 1.30 -0.74 15.24
CA ARG A 7 1.32 -0.21 13.87
C ARG A 7 -0.06 -0.26 13.23
N ARG A 8 -0.77 -1.36 13.42
CA ARG A 8 -2.14 -1.51 12.91
C ARG A 8 -3.05 -0.44 13.51
N ASP A 9 -3.02 -0.27 14.82
CA ASP A 9 -3.84 0.70 15.52
C ASP A 9 -3.52 2.13 15.07
N PHE A 10 -2.25 2.43 14.85
CA PHE A 10 -1.81 3.72 14.32
C PHE A 10 -2.39 3.99 12.94
N ILE A 11 -2.29 3.03 12.03
CA ILE A 11 -2.83 3.18 10.67
C ILE A 11 -4.33 3.39 10.71
N LEU A 12 -5.06 2.56 11.46
CA LEU A 12 -6.51 2.67 11.56
C LEU A 12 -6.98 3.99 12.19
N SER A 13 -6.18 4.55 13.11
CA SER A 13 -6.50 5.82 13.76
C SER A 13 -6.25 7.05 12.90
N HIS A 14 -5.32 6.97 11.94
CA HIS A 14 -4.86 8.12 11.17
C HIS A 14 -5.28 8.07 9.69
N THR A 15 -5.98 7.01 9.29
CA THR A 15 -6.45 6.83 7.92
C THR A 15 -7.93 6.47 7.92
N ARG A 16 -8.53 6.53 6.75
CA ARG A 16 -9.84 5.93 6.51
C ARG A 16 -9.84 5.26 5.15
N LEU A 17 -10.75 4.32 4.93
CA LEU A 17 -10.91 3.68 3.63
C LEU A 17 -11.38 4.70 2.61
N GLN A 18 -10.62 4.80 1.53
CA GLN A 18 -10.88 5.74 0.44
C GLN A 18 -10.60 5.06 -0.89
N ARG A 19 -11.26 5.56 -1.93
CA ARG A 19 -11.02 5.10 -3.29
C ARG A 19 -10.21 6.15 -4.03
N PRO A 20 -8.98 5.83 -4.50
CA PRO A 20 -8.21 6.79 -5.28
C PRO A 20 -8.98 7.21 -6.52
N PRO A 21 -8.94 8.49 -6.93
CA PRO A 21 -9.79 9.00 -8.01
C PRO A 21 -9.63 8.27 -9.34
N HIS A 22 -8.42 7.83 -9.66
CA HIS A 22 -8.13 7.14 -10.94
C HIS A 22 -8.31 5.63 -10.86
N THR A 23 -8.52 5.07 -9.66
CA THR A 23 -8.71 3.63 -9.44
C THR A 23 -9.86 3.38 -8.48
N PRO A 24 -11.09 3.79 -8.84
CA PRO A 24 -12.23 3.64 -7.93
C PRO A 24 -12.61 2.18 -7.64
N GLU A 25 -12.07 1.24 -8.37
CA GLU A 25 -12.24 -0.20 -8.11
C GLU A 25 -11.50 -0.66 -6.86
N ILE A 26 -10.58 0.14 -6.32
CA ILE A 26 -9.68 -0.24 -5.23
C ILE A 26 -9.94 0.64 -4.02
N GLU A 27 -10.02 0.03 -2.84
CA GLU A 27 -10.09 0.73 -1.56
C GLU A 27 -8.76 0.63 -0.82
N LEU A 28 -8.31 1.74 -0.26
CA LEU A 28 -7.08 1.79 0.52
C LEU A 28 -7.30 2.58 1.81
N HIS A 29 -6.59 2.19 2.86
CA HIS A 29 -6.47 3.00 4.08
C HIS A 29 -5.50 4.15 3.80
N LEU A 30 -6.03 5.36 3.63
CA LEU A 30 -5.26 6.54 3.25
C LEU A 30 -5.53 7.69 4.21
N ALA A 31 -4.51 8.54 4.39
CA ALA A 31 -4.67 9.77 5.14
C ALA A 31 -5.44 10.81 4.32
N ASP A 32 -6.29 11.60 5.00
CA ASP A 32 -7.05 12.67 4.35
C ASP A 32 -6.19 13.86 3.99
N GLU A 33 -5.24 14.18 4.87
CA GLU A 33 -4.34 15.31 4.69
C GLU A 33 -2.90 14.85 4.86
N ILE A 34 -2.03 15.31 3.99
CA ILE A 34 -0.62 14.92 3.99
C ILE A 34 0.10 15.44 5.23
N THR A 35 -0.08 16.72 5.56
CA THR A 35 0.74 17.40 6.57
C THR A 35 0.63 16.82 7.98
N PRO A 36 -0.59 16.56 8.52
CA PRO A 36 -0.68 16.05 9.89
C PRO A 36 -0.02 14.68 10.08
N ILE A 37 -0.34 13.72 9.21
CA ILE A 37 0.22 12.37 9.36
C ILE A 37 1.71 12.36 9.04
N TRP A 38 2.15 13.19 8.10
CA TRP A 38 3.56 13.31 7.76
C TRP A 38 4.36 13.79 8.97
N ARG A 39 3.90 14.84 9.64
CA ARG A 39 4.55 15.34 10.85
C ARG A 39 4.57 14.34 11.98
N MET A 40 3.40 13.75 12.26
CA MET A 40 3.25 12.82 13.37
C MET A 40 4.12 11.58 13.18
N THR A 41 4.10 11.02 11.98
CA THR A 41 4.89 9.83 11.70
C THR A 41 6.36 10.17 11.53
N GLU A 42 6.70 11.32 10.99
CA GLU A 42 8.09 11.75 10.86
C GLU A 42 8.75 11.90 12.23
N GLU A 43 8.08 12.57 13.17
CA GLU A 43 8.59 12.71 14.54
C GLU A 43 8.76 11.36 15.24
N ALA A 44 7.71 10.53 15.18
CA ALA A 44 7.74 9.21 15.81
C ALA A 44 8.76 8.28 15.16
N LEU A 45 8.86 8.31 13.84
CA LEU A 45 9.75 7.45 13.07
C LEU A 45 11.19 7.94 13.10
N ALA A 46 11.44 9.26 13.17
CA ALA A 46 12.77 9.82 13.28
C ALA A 46 13.46 9.35 14.56
N GLU A 47 12.72 9.19 15.66
CA GLU A 47 13.26 8.67 16.92
C GLU A 47 13.78 7.24 16.79
N ILE A 48 13.24 6.45 15.87
CA ILE A 48 13.62 5.05 15.66
C ILE A 48 14.25 4.81 14.28
N GLY A 49 14.54 5.87 13.52
CA GLY A 49 15.26 5.80 12.25
C GLY A 49 14.47 5.22 11.08
N LEU A 50 13.15 5.29 11.09
CA LEU A 50 12.30 4.78 10.02
C LEU A 50 11.99 5.85 8.97
N PRO A 51 11.64 5.45 7.74
CA PRO A 51 11.38 6.39 6.64
C PRO A 51 10.03 7.10 6.76
N PRO A 52 9.81 8.17 5.96
CA PRO A 52 8.52 8.88 5.90
C PRO A 52 7.35 7.98 5.49
N PRO A 53 6.09 8.41 5.77
CA PRO A 53 4.90 7.57 5.62
C PRO A 53 4.39 7.49 4.17
N PHE A 54 5.19 7.00 3.25
CA PHE A 54 4.80 6.84 1.85
C PHE A 54 3.59 5.90 1.67
N TRP A 55 3.39 4.96 2.59
CA TRP A 55 2.29 4.00 2.58
C TRP A 55 0.91 4.65 2.76
N ALA A 56 0.86 5.88 3.27
CA ALA A 56 -0.40 6.55 3.64
C ALA A 56 -1.07 7.28 2.47
N PHE A 57 -0.50 7.21 1.27
CA PHE A 57 -0.96 8.02 0.14
C PHE A 57 -0.98 7.22 -1.16
N ALA A 58 -1.95 7.53 -2.03
CA ALA A 58 -2.02 6.96 -3.37
C ALA A 58 -1.31 7.91 -4.33
N TRP A 59 -0.02 7.71 -4.52
CA TRP A 59 0.81 8.59 -5.35
C TRP A 59 0.43 8.50 -6.82
N ALA A 60 0.65 9.61 -7.55
CA ALA A 60 0.22 9.75 -8.94
C ALA A 60 0.77 8.65 -9.86
N GLY A 61 2.05 8.32 -9.72
CA GLY A 61 2.68 7.25 -10.51
C GLY A 61 2.05 5.88 -10.26
N GLY A 62 1.79 5.57 -9.00
CA GLY A 62 1.10 4.34 -8.61
C GLY A 62 -0.32 4.27 -9.14
N GLN A 63 -1.06 5.36 -9.07
CA GLN A 63 -2.42 5.43 -9.64
C GLN A 63 -2.41 5.24 -11.16
N ALA A 64 -1.46 5.86 -11.86
CA ALA A 64 -1.33 5.71 -13.31
C ALA A 64 -1.02 4.27 -13.69
N LEU A 65 -0.07 3.63 -13.01
CA LEU A 65 0.29 2.24 -13.29
C LEU A 65 -0.86 1.28 -12.95
N ALA A 66 -1.50 1.48 -11.81
CA ALA A 66 -2.65 0.66 -11.40
C ALA A 66 -3.80 0.79 -12.42
N ARG A 67 -4.09 2.02 -12.87
CA ARG A 67 -5.10 2.24 -13.91
C ARG A 67 -4.75 1.52 -15.19
N TYR A 68 -3.48 1.58 -15.59
CA TYR A 68 -3.01 0.89 -16.79
C TYR A 68 -3.24 -0.62 -16.69
N LEU A 69 -2.89 -1.23 -15.55
CA LEU A 69 -3.05 -2.67 -15.35
C LEU A 69 -4.52 -3.09 -15.36
N LEU A 70 -5.40 -2.30 -14.76
CA LEU A 70 -6.84 -2.58 -14.75
C LEU A 70 -7.43 -2.49 -16.17
N ASP A 71 -6.96 -1.55 -16.98
CA ASP A 71 -7.41 -1.37 -18.36
C ASP A 71 -6.76 -2.37 -19.33
N HIS A 72 -5.59 -2.91 -18.98
CA HIS A 72 -4.81 -3.83 -19.81
C HIS A 72 -4.46 -5.09 -19.02
N PRO A 73 -5.45 -5.89 -18.61
CA PRO A 73 -5.21 -7.06 -17.75
C PRO A 73 -4.29 -8.09 -18.37
N GLU A 74 -4.18 -8.15 -19.70
CA GLU A 74 -3.27 -9.04 -20.43
C GLU A 74 -1.81 -8.86 -20.04
N GLU A 75 -1.44 -7.69 -19.50
CA GLU A 75 -0.05 -7.43 -19.08
C GLU A 75 0.36 -8.29 -17.89
N VAL A 76 -0.58 -8.65 -17.02
CA VAL A 76 -0.29 -9.39 -15.79
C VAL A 76 -1.08 -10.68 -15.63
N ALA A 77 -2.13 -10.90 -16.43
CA ALA A 77 -3.00 -12.06 -16.28
C ALA A 77 -2.21 -13.37 -16.32
N GLY A 78 -2.38 -14.21 -15.31
CA GLY A 78 -1.69 -15.49 -15.17
C GLY A 78 -0.21 -15.40 -14.82
N LYS A 79 0.31 -14.19 -14.57
CA LYS A 79 1.73 -13.99 -14.28
C LYS A 79 1.98 -13.84 -12.79
N ARG A 80 3.20 -14.16 -12.37
CA ARG A 80 3.70 -13.85 -11.04
C ARG A 80 4.32 -12.44 -11.09
N VAL A 81 3.93 -11.59 -10.15
CA VAL A 81 4.28 -10.17 -10.16
C VAL A 81 5.06 -9.82 -8.90
N LEU A 82 6.08 -8.99 -9.04
CA LEU A 82 6.77 -8.35 -7.94
C LEU A 82 6.44 -6.84 -7.98
N ASP A 83 5.81 -6.33 -6.91
CA ASP A 83 5.59 -4.91 -6.72
C ASP A 83 6.67 -4.37 -5.79
N PHE A 84 7.72 -3.81 -6.38
CA PHE A 84 8.87 -3.29 -5.65
C PHE A 84 8.61 -1.86 -5.18
N ALA A 85 8.94 -1.57 -3.91
CA ALA A 85 8.62 -0.31 -3.25
C ALA A 85 7.11 -0.05 -3.24
N THR A 86 6.37 -1.03 -2.75
CA THR A 86 4.92 -1.11 -2.90
C THR A 86 4.13 -0.02 -2.16
N GLY A 87 4.69 0.55 -1.09
CA GLY A 87 4.01 1.57 -0.26
C GLY A 87 2.68 1.07 0.29
N SER A 88 1.58 1.55 -0.27
CA SER A 88 0.22 1.16 0.13
C SER A 88 -0.23 -0.20 -0.39
N GLY A 89 0.43 -0.75 -1.39
CA GLY A 89 0.00 -1.95 -2.09
C GLY A 89 -0.94 -1.70 -3.26
N LEU A 90 -1.14 -0.46 -3.65
CA LEU A 90 -2.07 -0.10 -4.72
C LEU A 90 -1.83 -0.88 -6.01
N VAL A 91 -0.59 -0.89 -6.50
CA VAL A 91 -0.24 -1.57 -7.76
C VAL A 91 -0.35 -3.08 -7.61
N ALA A 92 0.07 -3.63 -6.47
CA ALA A 92 -0.08 -5.06 -6.16
C ALA A 92 -1.55 -5.50 -6.21
N ILE A 93 -2.44 -4.71 -5.61
CA ILE A 93 -3.88 -4.98 -5.61
C ILE A 93 -4.44 -4.90 -7.03
N ALA A 94 -4.05 -3.87 -7.79
CA ALA A 94 -4.46 -3.73 -9.19
C ALA A 94 -4.03 -4.94 -10.03
N ALA A 95 -2.81 -5.42 -9.85
CA ALA A 95 -2.31 -6.59 -10.56
C ALA A 95 -3.17 -7.84 -10.27
N LEU A 96 -3.53 -8.06 -9.01
CA LEU A 96 -4.39 -9.19 -8.64
C LEU A 96 -5.80 -9.05 -9.21
N LYS A 97 -6.38 -7.85 -9.16
CA LYS A 97 -7.70 -7.60 -9.77
C LYS A 97 -7.67 -7.75 -11.29
N ALA A 98 -6.52 -7.52 -11.90
CA ALA A 98 -6.31 -7.72 -13.35
C ALA A 98 -6.01 -9.19 -13.73
N GLY A 99 -5.97 -10.09 -12.75
CA GLY A 99 -5.84 -11.52 -13.00
C GLY A 99 -4.44 -12.10 -12.82
N ALA A 100 -3.52 -11.41 -12.17
CA ALA A 100 -2.21 -11.96 -11.84
C ALA A 100 -2.38 -13.27 -11.04
N GLU A 101 -1.52 -14.23 -11.29
CA GLU A 101 -1.51 -15.50 -10.57
C GLU A 101 -1.17 -15.29 -9.09
N SER A 102 -0.14 -14.47 -8.84
CA SER A 102 0.29 -14.12 -7.49
C SER A 102 1.07 -12.82 -7.51
N VAL A 103 1.12 -12.14 -6.36
CA VAL A 103 1.91 -10.91 -6.20
C VAL A 103 2.70 -11.00 -4.91
N VAL A 104 3.98 -10.67 -5.01
CA VAL A 104 4.83 -10.35 -3.87
C VAL A 104 5.01 -8.84 -3.84
N ALA A 105 4.64 -8.21 -2.73
CA ALA A 105 4.88 -6.80 -2.50
C ALA A 105 6.13 -6.66 -1.63
N ALA A 106 7.03 -5.75 -1.98
CA ALA A 106 8.27 -5.54 -1.26
C ALA A 106 8.43 -4.06 -0.90
N ASP A 107 8.90 -3.82 0.31
CA ASP A 107 9.21 -2.46 0.78
C ASP A 107 10.21 -2.56 1.93
N ILE A 108 10.90 -1.46 2.19
CA ILE A 108 11.82 -1.37 3.34
C ILE A 108 11.10 -0.98 4.63
N ASP A 109 9.88 -0.49 4.52
CA ASP A 109 9.13 0.09 5.64
C ASP A 109 8.18 -0.95 6.25
N VAL A 110 8.35 -1.23 7.54
CA VAL A 110 7.47 -2.15 8.28
C VAL A 110 6.03 -1.64 8.36
N PHE A 111 5.80 -0.32 8.31
CA PHE A 111 4.45 0.23 8.21
C PHE A 111 3.80 -0.11 6.89
N SER A 112 4.57 -0.17 5.80
CA SER A 112 4.06 -0.63 4.51
C SER A 112 3.55 -2.05 4.61
N GLN A 113 4.26 -2.94 5.29
CA GLN A 113 3.81 -4.32 5.53
C GLN A 113 2.43 -4.35 6.17
N THR A 114 2.23 -3.56 7.21
CA THR A 114 0.95 -3.50 7.93
C THR A 114 -0.14 -2.88 7.05
N ALA A 115 0.17 -1.79 6.36
CA ALA A 115 -0.77 -1.13 5.46
C ALA A 115 -1.21 -2.04 4.31
N VAL A 116 -0.26 -2.73 3.68
CA VAL A 116 -0.57 -3.69 2.59
C VAL A 116 -1.47 -4.81 3.10
N GLY A 117 -1.21 -5.33 4.29
CA GLY A 117 -2.07 -6.35 4.90
C GLY A 117 -3.51 -5.88 5.09
N LEU A 118 -3.69 -4.67 5.63
CA LEU A 118 -5.02 -4.07 5.82
C LEU A 118 -5.71 -3.81 4.47
N ASN A 119 -4.97 -3.28 3.51
CA ASN A 119 -5.50 -2.97 2.18
C ASN A 119 -5.86 -4.23 1.39
N ALA A 120 -5.07 -5.30 1.54
CA ALA A 120 -5.38 -6.59 0.93
C ALA A 120 -6.72 -7.13 1.43
N VAL A 121 -6.97 -7.08 2.73
CA VAL A 121 -8.24 -7.48 3.34
C VAL A 121 -9.39 -6.65 2.79
N ALA A 122 -9.22 -5.33 2.70
CA ALA A 122 -10.26 -4.42 2.19
C ALA A 122 -10.65 -4.70 0.74
N ASN A 123 -9.76 -5.31 -0.04
CA ASN A 123 -10.00 -5.62 -1.46
C ASN A 123 -10.20 -7.12 -1.72
N ASP A 124 -10.28 -7.93 -0.68
CA ASP A 124 -10.47 -9.38 -0.77
C ASP A 124 -9.41 -10.06 -1.64
N VAL A 125 -8.17 -9.68 -1.45
CA VAL A 125 -7.01 -10.27 -2.15
C VAL A 125 -5.96 -10.73 -1.14
N THR A 126 -5.10 -11.64 -1.57
CA THR A 126 -3.97 -12.13 -0.78
C THR A 126 -2.66 -11.68 -1.42
N ILE A 127 -1.82 -11.03 -0.63
CA ILE A 127 -0.52 -10.51 -1.08
C ILE A 127 0.54 -11.03 -0.13
N ASP A 128 1.59 -11.64 -0.68
CA ASP A 128 2.78 -11.96 0.08
C ASP A 128 3.64 -10.71 0.22
N PHE A 129 4.13 -10.44 1.40
CA PHE A 129 4.95 -9.25 1.65
C PHE A 129 6.37 -9.63 2.04
N ARG A 130 7.32 -8.87 1.50
CA ARG A 130 8.74 -8.99 1.84
C ARG A 130 9.29 -7.65 2.31
N ILE A 131 9.96 -7.65 3.47
CA ILE A 131 10.82 -6.52 3.87
C ILE A 131 12.13 -6.69 3.11
N ASP A 132 12.45 -5.74 2.24
CA ASP A 132 13.60 -5.85 1.36
C ASP A 132 14.23 -4.46 1.14
N ASN A 133 15.54 -4.44 1.17
CA ASN A 133 16.33 -3.22 0.97
C ASN A 133 16.75 -3.05 -0.48
#